data_30a6f89412560b07b9b0c30a6c39c1f5
#
_entry.id   30a6f89412560b07b9b0c30a6c39c1f5
#
_cell.length_a   1.000
_cell.length_b   1.000
_cell.length_c   1.000
_cell.angle_alpha   90.00
_cell.angle_beta   90.00
_cell.angle_gamma   90.00
#
_symmetry.space_group_name_H-M   'P 1'
#
loop_
_entity.id
_entity.type
_entity.pdbx_description
1 polymer ?
#
loop_
_entity_poly.entity_id
_entity_poly.type
_entity_poly.pdbx_seq_one_letter_code
_entity_poly.pdbx_strand_id
1 'polypeptide(L)'
;MGMVFYGAGYFGKIAWEHYTKKKYADRLIGFMDGKKTGQYCGVPIVSWNDIDVTKTAVVITVQNPYVVSQIYRELQNYKVQHIFWFINLNWTETSNSFLSSECIEGSNWGACPMPQAEIHV
;
A
#
# COMPACT_ATOMS: atom_id res chain seq x y z
N MET A 1 -12.36 -0.51 -9.24
CA MET A 1 -11.96 -0.57 -7.82
C MET A 1 -11.10 0.65 -7.51
N GLY A 2 -11.41 1.33 -6.42
CA GLY A 2 -10.60 2.44 -5.95
C GLY A 2 -9.32 1.98 -5.27
N MET A 3 -8.36 2.88 -5.12
CA MET A 3 -7.06 2.59 -4.52
C MET A 3 -6.70 3.69 -3.53
N VAL A 4 -6.17 3.29 -2.38
CA VAL A 4 -5.66 4.19 -1.34
C VAL A 4 -4.26 3.73 -0.96
N PHE A 5 -3.34 4.69 -0.80
CA PHE A 5 -2.02 4.39 -0.24
C PHE A 5 -2.02 4.64 1.26
N TYR A 6 -1.70 3.63 2.03
CA TYR A 6 -1.58 3.78 3.48
C TYR A 6 -0.13 4.11 3.83
N GLY A 7 0.09 5.36 4.16
CA GLY A 7 1.39 5.93 4.47
C GLY A 7 1.68 7.15 3.59
N ALA A 8 1.54 8.35 4.14
CA ALA A 8 1.79 9.61 3.44
C ALA A 8 3.20 10.12 3.77
N GLY A 9 4.20 9.35 3.41
CA GLY A 9 5.60 9.66 3.61
C GLY A 9 6.43 9.43 2.36
N TYR A 10 7.74 9.25 2.53
CA TYR A 10 8.67 9.10 1.41
C TYR A 10 8.27 7.94 0.49
N PHE A 11 8.01 6.78 1.07
CA PHE A 11 7.63 5.60 0.28
C PHE A 11 6.24 5.71 -0.32
N GLY A 12 5.34 6.46 0.32
CA GLY A 12 4.05 6.78 -0.24
C GLY A 12 4.18 7.64 -1.50
N LYS A 13 5.11 8.59 -1.50
CA LYS A 13 5.40 9.40 -2.68
C LYS A 13 5.97 8.55 -3.81
N ILE A 14 6.86 7.61 -3.50
CA ILE A 14 7.42 6.70 -4.52
C ILE A 14 6.30 5.86 -5.13
N ALA A 15 5.41 5.31 -4.32
CA ALA A 15 4.27 4.54 -4.80
C ALA A 15 3.36 5.40 -5.68
N TRP A 16 3.09 6.63 -5.26
CA TRP A 16 2.28 7.57 -6.02
C TRP A 16 2.91 7.85 -7.39
N GLU A 17 4.21 8.13 -7.45
CA GLU A 17 4.91 8.36 -8.71
C GLU A 17 4.88 7.12 -9.61
N HIS A 18 5.07 5.94 -9.01
CA HIS A 18 5.07 4.68 -9.75
C HIS A 18 3.71 4.40 -10.40
N TYR A 19 2.63 4.51 -9.62
CA TYR A 19 1.31 4.12 -10.09
C TYR A 19 0.61 5.18 -10.92
N THR A 20 0.86 6.46 -10.68
CA THR A 20 0.21 7.52 -11.46
C THR A 20 0.79 7.66 -12.86
N LYS A 21 2.00 7.16 -13.10
CA LYS A 21 2.58 7.10 -14.44
C LYS A 21 2.01 5.95 -15.27
N LYS A 22 1.25 5.05 -14.64
CA LYS A 22 0.60 3.93 -15.28
C LYS A 22 -0.90 4.19 -15.39
N LYS A 23 -1.66 3.12 -15.61
CA LYS A 23 -3.12 3.19 -15.81
C LYS A 23 -3.93 3.47 -14.54
N TYR A 24 -3.26 3.66 -13.41
CA TYR A 24 -3.94 3.63 -12.11
C TYR A 24 -4.28 5.00 -11.55
N ALA A 25 -3.91 6.08 -12.24
CA ALA A 25 -4.18 7.44 -11.78
C ALA A 25 -5.67 7.68 -11.52
N ASP A 26 -6.53 7.16 -12.39
CA ASP A 26 -7.98 7.34 -12.29
C ASP A 26 -8.60 6.59 -11.11
N ARG A 27 -7.87 5.63 -10.54
CA ARG A 27 -8.39 4.81 -9.44
C ARG A 27 -7.95 5.32 -8.08
N LEU A 28 -6.99 6.23 -8.04
CA LEU A 28 -6.45 6.73 -6.79
C LEU A 28 -7.46 7.63 -6.10
N ILE A 29 -7.88 7.23 -4.90
CA ILE A 29 -8.78 8.00 -4.05
C ILE A 29 -7.99 8.99 -3.21
N GLY A 30 -6.86 8.55 -2.64
CA GLY A 30 -6.04 9.39 -1.79
C GLY A 30 -5.04 8.58 -0.97
N PHE A 31 -4.51 9.24 0.05
CA PHE A 31 -3.65 8.62 1.05
C PHE A 31 -4.41 8.45 2.36
N MET A 32 -3.98 7.48 3.16
CA MET A 32 -4.35 7.38 4.57
C MET A 32 -3.08 7.50 5.41
N ASP A 33 -3.18 8.16 6.54
CA ASP A 33 -2.04 8.32 7.45
C ASP A 33 -2.57 8.53 8.87
N GLY A 34 -1.92 7.91 9.84
CA GLY A 34 -2.36 8.01 11.24
C GLY A 34 -2.10 9.38 11.87
N LYS A 35 -1.28 10.22 11.24
CA LYS A 35 -0.84 11.49 11.83
C LYS A 35 -1.10 12.70 10.94
N LYS A 36 -1.19 12.51 9.64
CA LYS A 36 -1.31 13.61 8.68
C LYS A 36 -2.74 13.80 8.22
N THR A 37 -3.08 15.04 7.88
CA THR A 37 -4.38 15.42 7.34
C THR A 37 -4.15 16.34 6.15
N GLY A 38 -5.23 16.67 5.43
CA GLY A 38 -5.17 17.60 4.31
C GLY A 38 -4.86 16.89 3.00
N GLN A 39 -3.72 17.22 2.40
CA GLN A 39 -3.32 16.67 1.11
C GLN A 39 -1.86 16.25 1.12
N TYR A 40 -1.52 15.30 0.26
CA TYR A 40 -0.16 14.86 0.02
C TYR A 40 -0.01 14.53 -1.46
N CYS A 41 1.02 15.03 -2.10
CA CYS A 41 1.23 14.88 -3.56
C CYS A 41 0.03 15.37 -4.37
N GLY A 42 -0.69 16.38 -3.88
CA GLY A 42 -1.88 16.91 -4.56
C GLY A 42 -3.12 16.04 -4.46
N VAL A 43 -3.07 14.96 -3.68
CA VAL A 43 -4.22 14.06 -3.45
C VAL A 43 -4.66 14.17 -1.99
N PRO A 44 -5.98 14.01 -1.73
CA PRO A 44 -6.46 14.14 -0.36
C PRO A 44 -5.97 13.03 0.55
N ILE A 45 -5.81 13.36 1.83
CA ILE A 45 -5.64 12.37 2.89
C ILE A 45 -7.04 12.04 3.40
N VAL A 46 -7.47 10.82 3.17
CA VAL A 46 -8.83 10.38 3.44
C VAL A 46 -8.93 9.61 4.76
N SER A 47 -10.13 9.52 5.29
CA SER A 47 -10.43 8.73 6.49
C SER A 47 -11.24 7.50 6.12
N TRP A 48 -11.46 6.63 7.10
CA TRP A 48 -12.25 5.41 6.89
C TRP A 48 -13.68 5.71 6.42
N ASN A 49 -14.23 6.86 6.80
CA ASN A 49 -15.57 7.25 6.38
C ASN A 49 -15.67 7.63 4.90
N ASP A 50 -14.53 7.88 4.26
CA ASP A 50 -14.48 8.34 2.88
C ASP A 50 -14.38 7.23 1.86
N ILE A 51 -14.21 5.98 2.31
CA ILE A 51 -13.98 4.85 1.41
C ILE A 51 -14.96 3.71 1.67
N ASP A 52 -15.23 2.94 0.62
CA ASP A 52 -15.94 1.67 0.73
C ASP A 52 -14.89 0.56 0.78
N VAL A 53 -14.72 -0.05 1.95
CA VAL A 53 -13.67 -1.06 2.19
C VAL A 53 -13.85 -2.32 1.35
N THR A 54 -15.05 -2.57 0.83
CA THR A 54 -15.32 -3.74 -0.02
C THR A 54 -14.93 -3.48 -1.49
N LYS A 55 -14.74 -2.23 -1.86
CA LYS A 55 -14.45 -1.80 -3.24
C LYS A 55 -13.15 -1.01 -3.35
N THR A 56 -12.34 -1.00 -2.31
CA THR A 56 -11.11 -0.22 -2.27
C THR A 56 -9.93 -1.13 -2.00
N ALA A 57 -8.92 -1.05 -2.85
CA ALA A 57 -7.64 -1.67 -2.58
C ALA A 57 -6.81 -0.72 -1.72
N VAL A 58 -6.29 -1.23 -0.61
CA VAL A 58 -5.38 -0.46 0.25
C VAL A 58 -3.98 -0.98 0.04
N VAL A 59 -3.09 -0.09 -0.38
CA VAL A 59 -1.69 -0.41 -0.63
C VAL A 59 -0.85 0.18 0.50
N ILE A 60 -0.27 -0.68 1.30
CA ILE A 60 0.61 -0.25 2.40
C ILE A 60 1.94 0.15 1.79
N THR A 61 2.41 1.36 2.10
CA THR A 61 3.66 1.88 1.52
C THR A 61 4.81 1.91 2.52
N VAL A 62 4.54 1.72 3.80
CA VAL A 62 5.57 1.63 4.84
C VAL A 62 6.43 0.39 4.60
N GLN A 63 7.73 0.48 4.85
CA GLN A 63 8.67 -0.61 4.56
C GLN A 63 9.05 -1.44 5.79
N ASN A 64 8.91 -0.92 6.99
CA ASN A 64 9.25 -1.66 8.21
C ASN A 64 8.25 -2.80 8.44
N PRO A 65 8.68 -4.08 8.45
CA PRO A 65 7.75 -5.23 8.57
C PRO A 65 6.90 -5.21 9.84
N TYR A 66 7.43 -4.70 10.95
CA TYR A 66 6.65 -4.61 12.19
C TYR A 66 5.50 -3.64 12.04
N VAL A 67 5.76 -2.48 11.45
CA VAL A 67 4.74 -1.47 11.21
C VAL A 67 3.73 -1.96 10.19
N VAL A 68 4.20 -2.60 9.12
CA VAL A 68 3.32 -3.20 8.09
C VAL A 68 2.39 -4.24 8.72
N SER A 69 2.91 -5.08 9.61
CA SER A 69 2.11 -6.07 10.32
C SER A 69 1.01 -5.42 11.15
N GLN A 70 1.31 -4.34 11.85
CA GLN A 70 0.32 -3.60 12.64
C GLN A 70 -0.75 -2.97 11.75
N ILE A 71 -0.34 -2.36 10.65
CA ILE A 71 -1.27 -1.76 9.68
C ILE A 71 -2.16 -2.85 9.08
N TYR A 72 -1.60 -3.99 8.72
CA TYR A 72 -2.36 -5.09 8.16
C TYR A 72 -3.48 -5.54 9.11
N ARG A 73 -3.17 -5.66 10.41
CA ARG A 73 -4.19 -6.02 11.42
C ARG A 73 -5.28 -4.95 11.51
N GLU A 74 -4.89 -3.68 11.46
CA GLU A 74 -5.86 -2.58 11.46
C GLU A 74 -6.78 -2.68 10.24
N LEU A 75 -6.23 -2.91 9.07
CA LEU A 75 -7.02 -3.04 7.85
C LEU A 75 -7.98 -4.23 7.93
N GLN A 76 -7.54 -5.33 8.50
CA GLN A 76 -8.42 -6.49 8.71
C GLN A 76 -9.56 -6.16 9.68
N ASN A 77 -9.29 -5.39 10.73
CA ASN A 77 -10.34 -4.97 11.67
C ASN A 77 -11.39 -4.09 10.99
N TYR A 78 -11.01 -3.31 10.00
CA TYR A 78 -11.94 -2.51 9.21
C TYR A 78 -12.57 -3.28 8.06
N LYS A 79 -12.29 -4.58 7.94
CA LYS A 79 -12.87 -5.46 6.92
C LYS A 79 -12.43 -5.11 5.50
N VAL A 80 -11.26 -4.54 5.34
CA VAL A 80 -10.68 -4.31 4.01
C VAL A 80 -10.40 -5.65 3.36
N GLN A 81 -10.89 -5.84 2.13
CA GLN A 81 -10.80 -7.13 1.43
C GLN A 81 -9.58 -7.22 0.51
N HIS A 82 -9.09 -6.08 0.04
CA HIS A 82 -7.99 -6.04 -0.94
C HIS A 82 -6.83 -5.26 -0.34
N ILE A 83 -5.88 -5.98 0.24
CA ILE A 83 -4.73 -5.40 0.93
C ILE A 83 -3.47 -5.80 0.18
N PHE A 84 -2.63 -4.81 -0.11
CA PHE A 84 -1.36 -5.00 -0.80
C PHE A 84 -0.23 -4.33 -0.03
N TRP A 85 0.98 -4.82 -0.23
CA TRP A 85 2.18 -4.20 0.31
C TRP A 85 3.09 -3.79 -0.85
N PHE A 86 3.33 -2.48 -0.97
CA PHE A 86 4.26 -1.93 -1.95
C PHE A 86 5.66 -2.03 -1.37
N ILE A 87 6.43 -3.00 -1.83
CA ILE A 87 7.74 -3.33 -1.25
C ILE A 87 8.86 -3.02 -2.22
N ASN A 88 10.03 -2.66 -1.65
CA ASN A 88 11.25 -2.54 -2.40
C ASN A 88 11.82 -3.93 -2.63
N LEU A 89 11.81 -4.40 -3.87
CA LEU A 89 12.25 -5.75 -4.20
C LEU A 89 13.73 -5.97 -3.90
N ASN A 90 14.58 -4.94 -4.03
CA ASN A 90 15.98 -5.06 -3.65
C ASN A 90 16.13 -5.31 -2.15
N TRP A 91 15.30 -4.64 -1.35
CA TRP A 91 15.33 -4.84 0.09
C TRP A 91 14.86 -6.26 0.47
N THR A 92 13.90 -6.79 -0.24
CA THR A 92 13.31 -8.10 0.06
C THR A 92 14.04 -9.26 -0.59
N GLU A 93 15.01 -9.03 -1.46
CA GLU A 93 15.77 -10.09 -2.11
C GLU A 93 16.46 -11.03 -1.10
N THR A 94 16.84 -10.50 0.05
CA THR A 94 17.44 -11.31 1.11
C THR A 94 16.42 -12.09 1.92
N SER A 95 15.13 -11.82 1.69
CA SER A 95 14.00 -12.42 2.42
C SER A 95 12.95 -12.90 1.44
N ASN A 96 13.35 -13.77 0.55
CA ASN A 96 12.55 -14.21 -0.59
C ASN A 96 11.19 -14.81 -0.20
N SER A 97 11.07 -15.29 1.04
CA SER A 97 9.80 -15.84 1.52
C SER A 97 8.65 -14.83 1.51
N PHE A 98 8.96 -13.54 1.47
CA PHE A 98 7.93 -12.51 1.36
C PHE A 98 7.33 -12.42 -0.02
N LEU A 99 8.04 -12.87 -1.04
CA LEU A 99 7.64 -12.64 -2.42
C LEU A 99 6.87 -13.82 -2.97
N SER A 100 5.80 -13.52 -3.68
CA SER A 100 5.12 -14.48 -4.53
C SER A 100 5.31 -14.07 -5.98
N SER A 101 4.93 -14.94 -6.90
CA SER A 101 4.96 -14.63 -8.32
C SER A 101 4.07 -13.46 -8.70
N GLU A 102 3.16 -13.08 -7.82
CA GLU A 102 2.23 -11.96 -8.04
C GLU A 102 2.85 -10.60 -7.69
N CYS A 103 4.00 -10.58 -7.02
CA CYS A 103 4.71 -9.36 -6.67
C CYS A 103 5.55 -8.86 -7.83
N ILE A 104 5.01 -8.76 -9.01
CA ILE A 104 5.80 -8.52 -10.19
C ILE A 104 5.47 -7.18 -10.81
N GLU A 105 6.49 -6.36 -10.98
CA GLU A 105 6.37 -5.11 -11.70
C GLU A 105 7.56 -4.84 -12.62
N GLY A 106 8.51 -5.75 -12.71
CA GLY A 106 9.66 -5.58 -13.60
C GLY A 106 10.63 -4.49 -13.16
N SER A 107 10.51 -4.00 -11.94
CA SER A 107 11.40 -3.01 -11.33
C SER A 107 11.71 -3.43 -9.91
N ASN A 108 12.44 -2.59 -9.16
CA ASN A 108 12.75 -2.86 -7.76
C ASN A 108 11.56 -2.62 -6.82
N TRP A 109 10.43 -2.21 -7.35
CA TRP A 109 9.23 -1.94 -6.58
C TRP A 109 8.05 -2.68 -7.17
N GLY A 110 7.19 -3.17 -6.31
CA GLY A 110 5.98 -3.85 -6.72
C GLY A 110 4.99 -3.98 -5.58
N ALA A 111 3.75 -4.27 -5.90
CA ALA A 111 2.70 -4.48 -4.92
C ALA A 111 2.38 -5.97 -4.82
N CYS A 112 2.47 -6.50 -3.60
CA CYS A 112 2.18 -7.90 -3.31
C CYS A 112 0.85 -8.01 -2.60
N PRO A 113 -0.07 -8.86 -3.06
CA PRO A 113 -1.29 -9.14 -2.31
C PRO A 113 -0.97 -9.72 -0.94
N MET A 114 -1.61 -9.24 0.09
CA MET A 114 -1.53 -9.81 1.43
C MET A 114 -2.58 -10.94 1.53
N PRO A 115 -2.28 -12.06 2.13
CA PRO A 115 -1.09 -12.40 2.90
C PRO A 115 0.06 -13.01 2.10
N GLN A 116 0.03 -13.01 0.76
CA GLN A 116 1.11 -13.58 -0.04
C GLN A 116 2.45 -12.91 0.24
N ALA A 117 2.43 -11.67 0.67
CA ALA A 117 3.64 -10.95 1.05
C ALA A 117 4.29 -11.47 2.34
N GLU A 118 3.67 -12.39 3.05
CA GLU A 118 4.18 -13.07 4.24
C GLU A 118 5.06 -12.22 5.14
N ILE A 119 4.45 -11.53 6.11
CA ILE A 119 5.19 -10.65 7.00
C ILE A 119 5.77 -11.47 8.14
N HIS A 120 7.08 -11.64 8.17
CA HIS A 120 7.81 -12.29 9.24
C HIS A 120 8.44 -11.24 10.15
N VAL A 121 8.00 -11.18 11.37
CA VAL A 121 8.48 -10.23 12.36
C VAL A 121 9.02 -10.94 13.58
#